data_827f585ac4efadfcb17554896724c086
#
_entry.id   827f585ac4efadfcb17554896724c086
#
_cell.length_a   1.000
_cell.length_b   1.000
_cell.length_c   1.000
_cell.angle_alpha   90.00
_cell.angle_beta   90.00
_cell.angle_gamma   90.00
#
_symmetry.space_group_name_H-M   'P 1'
#
loop_
_entity.id
_entity.type
_entity.pdbx_description
1 polymer ?
#
loop_
_entity_poly.entity_id
_entity_poly.type
_entity_poly.pdbx_seq_one_letter_code
_entity_poly.pdbx_strand_id
1 'polypeptide(L)'
;MSSRTWLLSLCAAALLPLTATAAPERTFPSEEGQLTVSTLAEGLKNPWALAFLPDGQGMLVTERQGNLRIISADGKVGSPLSGVPQVWAKGQGGLLDVALSPQFEQDRMVYLSYAEGGGDGDTAGTTVGRGRLSSDNLRLDDFNVIFRQQPKLSSGNHFGSRLVFDRDGYLFIALGENNQRPTAQDLDKLQGKVVRILPDGQVPKDNPFVGQSNVRPEIWSYGHRNQQGAALNPWTGELWTNEHGPRGGDEINIPKPGKNYGWPLATHGINYSLLPIPDAKGKRVEGAVDPLHVWEKSPAISGMAFYDNPRFKAWDHNLFIGALAAQELIRLQLDGDKVVHEERLLGQLNARIRDVRVGPDGFLYVLTDESDGALLKVGLTQ
;
A
#
# COMPACT_ATOMS: atom_id res chain seq x y z
N MET A 1 -11.55 -21.84 -81.07
CA MET A 1 -12.17 -21.65 -79.74
C MET A 1 -11.21 -22.20 -78.70
N SER A 2 -10.48 -21.31 -78.07
CA SER A 2 -9.39 -21.68 -77.11
C SER A 2 -9.85 -21.34 -75.67
N SER A 3 -10.05 -22.34 -74.85
CA SER A 3 -10.41 -22.24 -73.43
C SER A 3 -9.15 -22.02 -72.57
N ARG A 4 -9.02 -20.84 -71.94
CA ARG A 4 -7.97 -20.53 -70.98
C ARG A 4 -8.49 -20.92 -69.61
N THR A 5 -7.81 -21.90 -68.94
CA THR A 5 -8.00 -22.33 -67.55
C THR A 5 -7.16 -21.44 -66.70
N TRP A 6 -7.76 -20.71 -65.72
CA TRP A 6 -7.08 -19.96 -64.68
C TRP A 6 -6.86 -20.84 -63.47
N LEU A 7 -5.59 -21.06 -63.11
CA LEU A 7 -5.21 -21.69 -61.85
C LEU A 7 -5.14 -20.60 -60.75
N LEU A 8 -6.04 -20.68 -59.79
CA LEU A 8 -5.97 -19.90 -58.55
C LEU A 8 -5.00 -20.58 -57.57
N SER A 9 -3.85 -19.97 -57.32
CA SER A 9 -2.94 -20.38 -56.24
C SER A 9 -3.47 -19.82 -54.92
N LEU A 10 -3.92 -20.70 -54.02
CA LEU A 10 -4.20 -20.38 -52.63
C LEU A 10 -2.86 -20.33 -51.84
N CYS A 11 -2.42 -19.11 -51.45
CA CYS A 11 -1.37 -18.97 -50.48
C CYS A 11 -1.98 -19.14 -49.05
N ALA A 12 -1.77 -20.28 -48.45
CA ALA A 12 -2.07 -20.49 -47.03
C ALA A 12 -0.99 -19.79 -46.20
N ALA A 13 -1.33 -18.63 -45.61
CA ALA A 13 -0.49 -17.99 -44.61
C ALA A 13 -0.55 -18.79 -43.29
N ALA A 14 0.53 -19.49 -42.95
CA ALA A 14 0.67 -20.15 -41.68
C ALA A 14 0.86 -19.07 -40.59
N LEU A 15 -0.16 -18.86 -39.77
CA LEU A 15 -0.06 -18.12 -38.51
C LEU A 15 0.75 -18.96 -37.53
N LEU A 16 2.03 -18.62 -37.36
CA LEU A 16 2.84 -19.13 -36.27
C LEU A 16 2.32 -18.53 -34.96
N PRO A 17 2.06 -19.33 -33.92
CA PRO A 17 1.72 -18.77 -32.61
C PRO A 17 2.92 -18.00 -32.08
N LEU A 18 2.75 -16.69 -31.77
CA LEU A 18 3.70 -15.94 -30.95
C LEU A 18 3.68 -16.58 -29.57
N THR A 19 4.67 -17.39 -29.27
CA THR A 19 4.95 -17.78 -27.90
C THR A 19 5.48 -16.55 -27.19
N ALA A 20 4.70 -16.00 -26.26
CA ALA A 20 5.20 -15.00 -25.33
C ALA A 20 6.34 -15.64 -24.54
N THR A 21 7.58 -15.23 -24.82
CA THR A 21 8.73 -15.61 -24.01
C THR A 21 8.58 -14.89 -22.67
N ALA A 22 8.46 -15.67 -21.58
CA ALA A 22 8.55 -15.12 -20.24
C ALA A 22 9.82 -14.27 -20.13
N ALA A 23 9.72 -13.09 -19.50
CA ALA A 23 10.89 -12.26 -19.25
C ALA A 23 11.95 -13.08 -18.50
N PRO A 24 13.24 -12.91 -18.79
CA PRO A 24 14.28 -13.72 -18.17
C PRO A 24 14.28 -13.52 -16.66
N GLU A 25 14.31 -14.60 -15.92
CA GLU A 25 14.52 -14.60 -14.48
C GLU A 25 15.88 -13.98 -14.16
N ARG A 26 15.90 -13.10 -13.14
CA ARG A 26 17.13 -12.50 -12.62
C ARG A 26 17.39 -13.02 -11.23
N THR A 27 18.66 -13.24 -10.89
CA THR A 27 19.06 -13.70 -9.56
C THR A 27 19.82 -12.61 -8.80
N PHE A 28 19.58 -12.53 -7.49
CA PHE A 28 20.22 -11.56 -6.60
C PHE A 28 20.69 -12.26 -5.32
N PRO A 29 21.80 -11.82 -4.73
CA PRO A 29 22.27 -12.39 -3.48
C PRO A 29 21.36 -12.00 -2.31
N SER A 30 21.21 -12.90 -1.34
CA SER A 30 20.70 -12.62 -0.01
C SER A 30 21.41 -13.50 1.02
N GLU A 31 21.27 -13.17 2.30
CA GLU A 31 21.85 -13.95 3.40
C GLU A 31 21.21 -15.34 3.50
N GLU A 32 19.95 -15.48 3.11
CA GLU A 32 19.18 -16.72 3.14
C GLU A 32 19.31 -17.55 1.84
N GLY A 33 20.22 -17.16 0.95
CA GLY A 33 20.43 -17.80 -0.35
C GLY A 33 20.19 -16.85 -1.52
N GLN A 34 20.11 -17.37 -2.73
CA GLN A 34 19.84 -16.54 -3.91
C GLN A 34 18.35 -16.24 -4.02
N LEU A 35 18.04 -14.99 -4.33
CA LEU A 35 16.70 -14.56 -4.74
C LEU A 35 16.52 -14.80 -6.24
N THR A 36 15.38 -15.32 -6.61
CA THR A 36 14.88 -15.31 -7.99
C THR A 36 13.83 -14.23 -8.13
N VAL A 37 13.99 -13.38 -9.14
CA VAL A 37 13.06 -12.29 -9.46
C VAL A 37 12.56 -12.46 -10.89
N SER A 38 11.26 -12.67 -11.04
CA SER A 38 10.58 -12.71 -12.34
C SER A 38 9.72 -11.46 -12.50
N THR A 39 9.78 -10.82 -13.67
CA THR A 39 8.84 -9.75 -14.01
C THR A 39 7.54 -10.38 -14.48
N LEU A 40 6.47 -10.21 -13.69
CA LEU A 40 5.16 -10.77 -14.01
C LEU A 40 4.35 -9.86 -14.94
N ALA A 41 4.41 -8.55 -14.73
CA ALA A 41 3.74 -7.56 -15.56
C ALA A 41 4.54 -6.27 -15.64
N GLU A 42 4.43 -5.56 -16.76
CA GLU A 42 5.07 -4.27 -17.03
C GLU A 42 4.06 -3.26 -17.59
N GLY A 43 4.47 -2.02 -17.77
CA GLY A 43 3.63 -0.97 -18.36
C GLY A 43 2.60 -0.36 -17.41
N LEU A 44 2.73 -0.61 -16.11
CA LEU A 44 1.84 -0.06 -15.08
C LEU A 44 2.18 1.41 -14.82
N LYS A 45 1.16 2.25 -14.64
CA LYS A 45 1.34 3.71 -14.48
C LYS A 45 1.36 4.11 -13.01
N ASN A 46 2.55 4.20 -12.40
CA ASN A 46 2.74 4.45 -10.98
C ASN A 46 1.82 3.54 -10.13
N PRO A 47 1.98 2.21 -10.21
CA PRO A 47 1.15 1.29 -9.43
C PRO A 47 1.38 1.56 -7.94
N TRP A 48 0.29 1.54 -7.14
CA TRP A 48 0.38 1.93 -5.73
C TRP A 48 0.14 0.78 -4.77
N ALA A 49 -0.83 -0.09 -5.05
CA ALA A 49 -1.14 -1.25 -4.20
C ALA A 49 -1.67 -2.41 -5.00
N LEU A 50 -1.60 -3.61 -4.42
CA LEU A 50 -2.21 -4.81 -4.98
C LEU A 50 -2.99 -5.59 -3.92
N ALA A 51 -4.04 -6.31 -4.38
CA ALA A 51 -4.79 -7.29 -3.59
C ALA A 51 -5.07 -8.54 -4.42
N PHE A 52 -4.76 -9.71 -3.85
CA PHE A 52 -5.00 -11.00 -4.54
C PHE A 52 -6.49 -11.33 -4.57
N LEU A 53 -7.00 -11.68 -5.73
CA LEU A 53 -8.31 -12.28 -5.87
C LEU A 53 -8.26 -13.76 -5.47
N PRO A 54 -9.32 -14.31 -4.86
CA PRO A 54 -9.34 -15.73 -4.49
C PRO A 54 -9.27 -16.64 -5.74
N ASP A 55 -9.01 -17.93 -5.51
CA ASP A 55 -9.01 -18.99 -6.51
C ASP A 55 -8.07 -18.75 -7.71
N GLY A 56 -6.99 -18.00 -7.51
CA GLY A 56 -6.00 -17.74 -8.56
C GLY A 56 -6.53 -16.87 -9.71
N GLN A 57 -7.60 -16.11 -9.51
CA GLN A 57 -8.19 -15.21 -10.51
C GLN A 57 -7.28 -14.00 -10.85
N GLY A 58 -6.10 -13.93 -10.25
CA GLY A 58 -5.16 -12.83 -10.42
C GLY A 58 -5.19 -11.84 -9.25
N MET A 59 -4.93 -10.58 -9.52
CA MET A 59 -4.86 -9.54 -8.50
C MET A 59 -5.36 -8.20 -9.02
N LEU A 60 -6.03 -7.46 -8.15
CA LEU A 60 -6.34 -6.05 -8.37
C LEU A 60 -5.08 -5.22 -8.15
N VAL A 61 -4.83 -4.27 -9.03
CA VAL A 61 -3.73 -3.29 -8.90
C VAL A 61 -4.28 -1.90 -9.14
N THR A 62 -3.96 -0.98 -8.23
CA THR A 62 -4.28 0.44 -8.38
C THR A 62 -3.15 1.17 -9.10
N GLU A 63 -3.50 2.05 -10.02
CA GLU A 63 -2.60 3.03 -10.63
C GLU A 63 -2.95 4.42 -10.14
N ARG A 64 -1.99 5.18 -9.70
CA ARG A 64 -2.19 6.44 -8.98
C ARG A 64 -3.03 7.47 -9.74
N GLN A 65 -3.04 7.44 -11.08
CA GLN A 65 -3.85 8.31 -11.91
C GLN A 65 -5.36 8.03 -11.83
N GLY A 66 -5.78 6.93 -11.20
CA GLY A 66 -7.20 6.61 -10.99
C GLY A 66 -7.67 5.32 -11.68
N ASN A 67 -6.76 4.51 -12.22
CA ASN A 67 -7.15 3.22 -12.79
C ASN A 67 -7.06 2.11 -11.73
N LEU A 68 -8.05 1.23 -11.74
CA LEU A 68 -8.02 -0.07 -11.09
C LEU A 68 -7.98 -1.14 -12.18
N ARG A 69 -7.01 -2.04 -12.13
CA ARG A 69 -6.83 -3.11 -13.12
C ARG A 69 -6.81 -4.47 -12.46
N ILE A 70 -7.15 -5.49 -13.22
CA ILE A 70 -6.86 -6.87 -12.86
C ILE A 70 -5.65 -7.32 -13.68
N ILE A 71 -4.65 -7.87 -12.99
CA ILE A 71 -3.54 -8.60 -13.57
C ILE A 71 -3.83 -10.08 -13.34
N SER A 72 -3.91 -10.87 -14.40
CA SER A 72 -4.14 -12.31 -14.30
C SER A 72 -2.93 -13.03 -13.69
N ALA A 73 -3.10 -14.27 -13.25
CA ALA A 73 -2.04 -15.06 -12.62
C ALA A 73 -0.82 -15.28 -13.54
N ASP A 74 -1.02 -15.26 -14.85
CA ASP A 74 0.03 -15.34 -15.89
C ASP A 74 0.61 -13.95 -16.28
N GLY A 75 0.22 -12.87 -15.58
CA GLY A 75 0.80 -11.54 -15.75
C GLY A 75 0.14 -10.66 -16.82
N LYS A 76 -0.95 -11.09 -17.43
CA LYS A 76 -1.65 -10.26 -18.42
C LYS A 76 -2.37 -9.10 -17.75
N VAL A 77 -2.02 -7.88 -18.14
CA VAL A 77 -2.64 -6.65 -17.64
C VAL A 77 -3.97 -6.41 -18.33
N GLY A 78 -5.05 -6.39 -17.56
CA GLY A 78 -6.40 -6.09 -18.05
C GLY A 78 -6.63 -4.61 -18.32
N SER A 79 -7.73 -4.28 -19.02
CA SER A 79 -8.19 -2.90 -19.15
C SER A 79 -8.59 -2.32 -17.80
N PRO A 80 -8.56 -0.98 -17.62
CA PRO A 80 -9.11 -0.36 -16.43
C PRO A 80 -10.56 -0.73 -16.18
N LEU A 81 -10.90 -1.06 -14.93
CA LEU A 81 -12.27 -1.30 -14.51
C LEU A 81 -13.08 0.00 -14.58
N SER A 82 -14.34 -0.09 -14.97
CA SER A 82 -15.28 1.03 -14.82
C SER A 82 -15.86 1.11 -13.40
N GLY A 83 -16.55 2.20 -13.07
CA GLY A 83 -17.16 2.40 -11.74
C GLY A 83 -16.17 2.79 -10.64
N VAL A 84 -14.89 3.01 -10.97
CA VAL A 84 -13.86 3.53 -10.05
C VAL A 84 -14.11 5.03 -9.82
N PRO A 85 -13.95 5.54 -8.58
CA PRO A 85 -14.20 6.96 -8.31
C PRO A 85 -13.21 7.88 -9.03
N GLN A 86 -13.65 9.11 -9.32
CA GLN A 86 -12.74 10.14 -9.78
C GLN A 86 -11.81 10.56 -8.64
N VAL A 87 -10.51 10.63 -8.92
CA VAL A 87 -9.48 10.91 -7.93
C VAL A 87 -8.81 12.27 -8.16
N TRP A 88 -8.30 12.86 -7.09
CA TRP A 88 -7.45 14.05 -7.14
C TRP A 88 -5.97 13.59 -7.30
N ALA A 89 -5.51 13.47 -8.56
CA ALA A 89 -4.21 12.89 -8.91
C ALA A 89 -3.10 13.96 -9.02
N LYS A 90 -2.94 14.80 -7.99
CA LYS A 90 -1.88 15.81 -7.93
C LYS A 90 -0.89 15.46 -6.80
N GLY A 91 0.40 15.78 -6.98
CA GLY A 91 1.43 15.49 -5.99
C GLY A 91 1.51 13.99 -5.65
N GLN A 92 1.32 13.65 -4.38
CA GLN A 92 1.28 12.27 -3.88
C GLN A 92 -0.15 11.68 -3.89
N GLY A 93 -1.16 12.47 -4.25
CA GLY A 93 -2.56 12.02 -4.33
C GLY A 93 -2.83 11.12 -5.53
N GLY A 94 -4.04 10.58 -5.59
CA GLY A 94 -4.51 9.69 -6.63
C GLY A 94 -5.33 8.52 -6.09
N LEU A 95 -5.44 7.43 -6.85
CA LEU A 95 -5.95 6.15 -6.38
C LEU A 95 -4.81 5.44 -5.64
N LEU A 96 -5.04 5.05 -4.39
CA LEU A 96 -3.98 4.62 -3.50
C LEU A 96 -4.14 3.14 -3.11
N ASP A 97 -4.65 2.81 -1.94
CA ASP A 97 -4.72 1.41 -1.51
C ASP A 97 -5.98 0.69 -2.03
N VAL A 98 -5.88 -0.62 -2.09
CA VAL A 98 -6.98 -1.54 -2.38
C VAL A 98 -6.98 -2.68 -1.37
N ALA A 99 -8.15 -2.97 -0.79
CA ALA A 99 -8.35 -4.12 0.08
C ALA A 99 -9.63 -4.87 -0.31
N LEU A 100 -9.62 -6.18 -0.15
CA LEU A 100 -10.83 -6.99 -0.29
C LEU A 100 -11.55 -7.09 1.05
N SER A 101 -12.87 -7.22 1.00
CA SER A 101 -13.65 -7.62 2.16
C SER A 101 -13.12 -8.93 2.76
N PRO A 102 -13.07 -9.09 4.09
CA PRO A 102 -12.81 -10.40 4.69
C PRO A 102 -13.81 -11.49 4.26
N GLN A 103 -14.95 -11.09 3.70
CA GLN A 103 -16.00 -11.97 3.18
C GLN A 103 -16.13 -11.88 1.65
N PHE A 104 -15.03 -11.55 0.95
CA PHE A 104 -15.04 -11.26 -0.49
C PHE A 104 -15.65 -12.39 -1.34
N GLU A 105 -15.45 -13.65 -0.99
CA GLU A 105 -16.06 -14.78 -1.70
C GLU A 105 -17.60 -14.73 -1.71
N GLN A 106 -18.20 -14.14 -0.66
CA GLN A 106 -19.65 -13.99 -0.52
C GLN A 106 -20.16 -12.66 -1.06
N ASP A 107 -19.47 -11.55 -0.74
CA ASP A 107 -19.98 -10.20 -0.99
C ASP A 107 -19.32 -9.50 -2.18
N ARG A 108 -18.13 -9.98 -2.61
CA ARG A 108 -17.29 -9.41 -3.67
C ARG A 108 -16.96 -7.92 -3.47
N MET A 109 -16.94 -7.45 -2.22
CA MET A 109 -16.69 -6.05 -1.91
C MET A 109 -15.20 -5.72 -1.98
N VAL A 110 -14.90 -4.66 -2.73
CA VAL A 110 -13.57 -4.05 -2.88
C VAL A 110 -13.59 -2.69 -2.22
N TYR A 111 -12.61 -2.42 -1.39
CA TYR A 111 -12.39 -1.15 -0.72
C TYR A 111 -11.23 -0.40 -1.38
N LEU A 112 -11.44 0.87 -1.66
CA LEU A 112 -10.43 1.75 -2.27
C LEU A 112 -10.22 2.96 -1.37
N SER A 113 -8.97 3.31 -1.12
CA SER A 113 -8.60 4.61 -0.59
C SER A 113 -8.05 5.49 -1.72
N TYR A 114 -8.37 6.76 -1.67
CA TYR A 114 -7.95 7.71 -2.70
C TYR A 114 -7.96 9.15 -2.20
N ALA A 115 -7.23 10.01 -2.87
CA ALA A 115 -7.32 11.45 -2.64
C ALA A 115 -8.57 12.00 -3.33
N GLU A 116 -9.46 12.63 -2.55
CA GLU A 116 -10.66 13.32 -3.03
C GLU A 116 -10.49 14.83 -2.89
N GLY A 117 -10.75 15.57 -3.97
CA GLY A 117 -10.69 17.03 -3.95
C GLY A 117 -11.80 17.68 -3.13
N GLY A 118 -11.55 18.89 -2.61
CA GLY A 118 -12.49 19.68 -1.80
C GLY A 118 -13.52 20.49 -2.60
N GLY A 119 -13.49 20.43 -3.92
CA GLY A 119 -14.38 21.24 -4.79
C GLY A 119 -13.84 22.60 -5.18
N ASP A 120 -12.85 23.14 -4.45
CA ASP A 120 -12.12 24.39 -4.75
C ASP A 120 -10.92 24.18 -5.69
N GLY A 121 -10.58 22.91 -5.99
CA GLY A 121 -9.45 22.50 -6.81
C GLY A 121 -8.10 22.45 -6.09
N ASP A 122 -7.99 23.03 -4.91
CA ASP A 122 -6.73 23.18 -4.18
C ASP A 122 -6.65 22.31 -2.92
N THR A 123 -7.78 22.05 -2.26
CA THR A 123 -7.83 21.17 -1.10
C THR A 123 -8.09 19.72 -1.49
N ALA A 124 -7.52 18.80 -0.71
CA ALA A 124 -7.76 17.37 -0.86
C ALA A 124 -7.62 16.66 0.50
N GLY A 125 -8.17 15.45 0.59
CA GLY A 125 -8.04 14.58 1.76
C GLY A 125 -8.24 13.13 1.36
N THR A 126 -7.81 12.21 2.22
CA THR A 126 -8.01 10.79 2.01
C THR A 126 -9.48 10.42 2.18
N THR A 127 -10.01 9.73 1.21
CA THR A 127 -11.38 9.19 1.19
C THR A 127 -11.32 7.69 1.00
N VAL A 128 -12.23 6.98 1.64
CA VAL A 128 -12.40 5.53 1.47
C VAL A 128 -13.81 5.24 0.99
N GLY A 129 -13.91 4.45 -0.04
CA GLY A 129 -15.18 3.92 -0.53
C GLY A 129 -15.10 2.44 -0.81
N ARG A 130 -16.24 1.82 -1.05
CA ARG A 130 -16.37 0.41 -1.41
C ARG A 130 -17.35 0.21 -2.55
N GLY A 131 -17.09 -0.78 -3.37
CA GLY A 131 -17.97 -1.19 -4.46
C GLY A 131 -17.90 -2.70 -4.66
N ARG A 132 -18.90 -3.27 -5.27
CA ARG A 132 -18.94 -4.70 -5.57
C ARG A 132 -18.25 -4.97 -6.90
N LEU A 133 -17.25 -5.84 -6.91
CA LEU A 133 -16.66 -6.32 -8.16
C LEU A 133 -17.68 -7.17 -8.92
N SER A 134 -18.02 -6.76 -10.13
CA SER A 134 -18.96 -7.47 -10.99
C SER A 134 -18.51 -8.92 -11.29
N SER A 135 -19.43 -9.80 -11.64
CA SER A 135 -19.12 -11.22 -11.90
C SER A 135 -18.19 -11.43 -13.09
N ASP A 136 -18.18 -10.49 -14.04
CA ASP A 136 -17.29 -10.48 -15.22
C ASP A 136 -15.93 -9.82 -14.93
N ASN A 137 -15.72 -9.30 -13.70
CA ASN A 137 -14.52 -8.60 -13.26
C ASN A 137 -14.17 -7.33 -14.08
N LEU A 138 -15.15 -6.67 -14.68
CA LEU A 138 -14.92 -5.51 -15.54
C LEU A 138 -15.28 -4.16 -14.91
N ARG A 139 -15.99 -4.17 -13.76
CA ARG A 139 -16.44 -2.93 -13.11
C ARG A 139 -16.65 -3.09 -11.62
N LEU A 140 -16.66 -1.96 -10.92
CA LEU A 140 -17.19 -1.86 -9.56
C LEU A 140 -18.63 -1.33 -9.61
N ASP A 141 -19.59 -2.16 -9.16
CA ASP A 141 -20.98 -1.79 -9.03
C ASP A 141 -21.22 -1.10 -7.69
N ASP A 142 -22.19 -0.19 -7.66
CA ASP A 142 -22.69 0.45 -6.43
C ASP A 142 -21.60 1.09 -5.55
N PHE A 143 -20.60 1.70 -6.17
CA PHE A 143 -19.51 2.32 -5.42
C PHE A 143 -20.05 3.46 -4.54
N ASN A 144 -19.79 3.37 -3.24
CA ASN A 144 -20.20 4.37 -2.26
C ASN A 144 -19.06 4.72 -1.30
N VAL A 145 -19.02 5.99 -0.89
CA VAL A 145 -18.05 6.49 0.08
C VAL A 145 -18.52 6.15 1.49
N ILE A 146 -17.59 5.62 2.29
CA ILE A 146 -17.82 5.21 3.69
C ILE A 146 -17.04 6.06 4.69
N PHE A 147 -15.98 6.76 4.25
CA PHE A 147 -15.14 7.59 5.10
C PHE A 147 -14.54 8.76 4.34
N ARG A 148 -14.43 9.93 4.99
CA ARG A 148 -13.70 11.12 4.49
C ARG A 148 -12.85 11.72 5.58
N GLN A 149 -11.57 11.91 5.32
CA GLN A 149 -10.68 12.70 6.16
C GLN A 149 -11.13 14.16 6.15
N GLN A 150 -11.36 14.73 7.33
CA GLN A 150 -11.79 16.10 7.51
C GLN A 150 -10.88 16.84 8.51
N PRO A 151 -10.65 18.16 8.27
CA PRO A 151 -10.99 18.91 7.07
C PRO A 151 -10.13 18.47 5.86
N LYS A 152 -10.54 18.80 4.64
CA LYS A 152 -9.66 18.72 3.47
C LYS A 152 -8.71 19.91 3.49
N LEU A 153 -7.42 19.68 3.21
CA LEU A 153 -6.37 20.68 3.33
C LEU A 153 -5.67 20.95 1.99
N SER A 154 -5.13 22.16 1.83
CA SER A 154 -4.37 22.55 0.65
C SER A 154 -2.95 21.98 0.73
N SER A 155 -2.80 20.73 0.35
CA SER A 155 -1.50 20.07 0.27
C SER A 155 -1.58 18.89 -0.70
N GLY A 156 -0.59 18.74 -1.55
CA GLY A 156 -0.43 17.57 -2.42
C GLY A 156 0.36 16.44 -1.78
N ASN A 157 0.56 16.43 -0.46
CA ASN A 157 1.45 15.49 0.23
C ASN A 157 0.76 14.77 1.39
N HIS A 158 1.36 13.68 1.84
CA HIS A 158 1.07 12.96 3.08
C HIS A 158 -0.40 12.54 3.21
N PHE A 159 -0.87 11.69 2.29
CA PHE A 159 -2.22 11.13 2.33
C PHE A 159 -2.34 9.89 3.22
N GLY A 160 -1.21 9.21 3.55
CA GLY A 160 -1.27 7.92 4.21
C GLY A 160 -1.94 6.87 3.32
N SER A 161 -3.16 6.48 3.68
CA SER A 161 -4.15 5.74 2.87
C SER A 161 -4.17 4.21 2.97
N ARG A 162 -3.31 3.57 3.77
CA ARG A 162 -3.34 2.10 3.90
C ARG A 162 -4.62 1.62 4.59
N LEU A 163 -5.15 0.52 4.08
CA LEU A 163 -6.37 -0.15 4.51
C LEU A 163 -6.03 -1.54 5.07
N VAL A 164 -6.42 -1.81 6.31
CA VAL A 164 -6.21 -3.13 6.94
C VAL A 164 -7.45 -3.56 7.68
N PHE A 165 -7.99 -4.71 7.32
CA PHE A 165 -9.02 -5.37 8.11
C PHE A 165 -8.36 -6.19 9.23
N ASP A 166 -8.88 -6.09 10.45
CA ASP A 166 -8.50 -6.99 11.52
C ASP A 166 -9.33 -8.30 11.50
N ARG A 167 -9.04 -9.19 12.45
CA ARG A 167 -9.69 -10.50 12.53
C ARG A 167 -11.17 -10.42 12.94
N ASP A 168 -11.57 -9.30 13.54
CA ASP A 168 -12.96 -9.04 13.98
C ASP A 168 -13.76 -8.31 12.88
N GLY A 169 -13.11 -7.99 11.75
CA GLY A 169 -13.72 -7.36 10.60
C GLY A 169 -13.79 -5.83 10.68
N TYR A 170 -13.12 -5.19 11.63
CA TYR A 170 -12.97 -3.73 11.64
C TYR A 170 -11.97 -3.29 10.57
N LEU A 171 -12.23 -2.13 9.97
CA LEU A 171 -11.34 -1.52 9.00
C LEU A 171 -10.51 -0.42 9.66
N PHE A 172 -9.19 -0.61 9.65
CA PHE A 172 -8.23 0.42 9.99
C PHE A 172 -7.82 1.20 8.74
N ILE A 173 -7.73 2.54 8.87
CA ILE A 173 -7.28 3.45 7.81
C ILE A 173 -6.15 4.30 8.38
N ALA A 174 -4.98 4.20 7.77
CA ALA A 174 -3.84 5.02 8.12
C ALA A 174 -3.90 6.36 7.36
N LEU A 175 -3.84 7.48 8.06
CA LEU A 175 -4.03 8.82 7.51
C LEU A 175 -2.79 9.70 7.71
N GLY A 176 -2.35 10.35 6.66
CA GLY A 176 -1.31 11.36 6.73
C GLY A 176 -1.82 12.73 7.22
N GLU A 177 -0.91 13.59 7.68
CA GLU A 177 -1.23 14.93 8.19
C GLU A 177 -1.28 16.00 7.11
N ASN A 178 -1.22 15.62 5.82
CA ASN A 178 -1.27 16.49 4.65
C ASN A 178 -0.25 17.65 4.72
N ASN A 179 0.94 17.38 5.26
CA ASN A 179 2.03 18.34 5.47
C ASN A 179 1.64 19.54 6.36
N GLN A 180 0.60 19.36 7.21
CA GLN A 180 0.12 20.33 8.21
C GLN A 180 0.41 19.79 9.61
N ARG A 181 1.70 19.78 9.98
CA ARG A 181 2.26 19.12 11.17
C ARG A 181 1.44 19.22 12.46
N PRO A 182 1.00 20.42 12.89
CA PRO A 182 0.28 20.56 14.16
C PRO A 182 -1.01 19.74 14.22
N THR A 183 -1.67 19.53 13.07
CA THR A 183 -2.95 18.80 13.00
C THR A 183 -2.85 17.35 13.47
N ALA A 184 -1.64 16.75 13.45
CA ALA A 184 -1.43 15.39 13.95
C ALA A 184 -1.76 15.25 15.44
N GLN A 185 -1.66 16.35 16.22
CA GLN A 185 -1.99 16.41 17.66
C GLN A 185 -3.42 16.88 17.91
N ASP A 186 -4.12 17.46 16.93
CA ASP A 186 -5.50 17.94 17.08
C ASP A 186 -6.48 16.78 17.00
N LEU A 187 -7.22 16.51 18.06
CA LEU A 187 -8.17 15.38 18.10
C LEU A 187 -9.54 15.70 17.47
N ASP A 188 -9.81 16.97 17.15
CA ASP A 188 -10.99 17.39 16.39
C ASP A 188 -10.82 17.23 14.87
N LYS A 189 -9.61 16.83 14.42
CA LYS A 189 -9.22 16.61 13.02
C LYS A 189 -8.75 15.19 12.78
N LEU A 190 -8.80 14.77 11.52
CA LEU A 190 -8.43 13.40 11.11
C LEU A 190 -7.04 13.29 10.47
N GLN A 191 -6.31 14.38 10.39
CA GLN A 191 -4.94 14.40 9.86
C GLN A 191 -3.96 13.74 10.83
N GLY A 192 -3.08 12.87 10.31
CA GLY A 192 -2.06 12.18 11.10
C GLY A 192 -2.64 11.23 12.15
N LYS A 193 -3.61 10.43 11.75
CA LYS A 193 -4.33 9.47 12.59
C LYS A 193 -4.27 8.06 12.01
N VAL A 194 -4.44 7.08 12.86
CA VAL A 194 -5.07 5.81 12.49
C VAL A 194 -6.51 5.89 12.95
N VAL A 195 -7.44 5.57 12.08
CA VAL A 195 -8.87 5.47 12.42
C VAL A 195 -9.33 4.04 12.32
N ARG A 196 -10.34 3.66 13.12
CA ARG A 196 -11.00 2.36 13.08
C ARG A 196 -12.50 2.55 12.87
N ILE A 197 -13.03 1.90 11.82
CA ILE A 197 -14.45 1.94 11.47
C ILE A 197 -14.99 0.54 11.19
N LEU A 198 -16.31 0.41 11.15
CA LEU A 198 -16.97 -0.77 10.60
C LEU A 198 -16.87 -0.77 9.06
N PRO A 199 -17.07 -1.93 8.40
CA PRO A 199 -17.00 -2.04 6.94
C PRO A 199 -17.97 -1.13 6.18
N ASP A 200 -19.02 -0.65 6.83
CA ASP A 200 -20.03 0.27 6.29
C ASP A 200 -19.77 1.75 6.61
N GLY A 201 -18.67 2.03 7.34
CA GLY A 201 -18.27 3.39 7.72
C GLY A 201 -18.77 3.83 9.11
N GLN A 202 -19.58 3.03 9.80
CA GLN A 202 -20.01 3.37 11.16
C GLN A 202 -18.84 3.33 12.14
N VAL A 203 -18.92 4.14 13.19
CA VAL A 203 -17.91 4.17 14.25
C VAL A 203 -18.20 3.07 15.27
N PRO A 204 -17.24 2.19 15.57
CA PRO A 204 -17.35 1.20 16.64
C PRO A 204 -17.57 1.85 18.00
N LYS A 205 -18.49 1.30 18.80
CA LYS A 205 -18.85 1.87 20.10
C LYS A 205 -17.72 1.81 21.14
N ASP A 206 -16.77 0.91 20.94
CA ASP A 206 -15.60 0.67 21.78
C ASP A 206 -14.34 1.41 21.32
N ASN A 207 -14.46 2.32 20.34
CA ASN A 207 -13.34 3.20 19.99
C ASN A 207 -12.97 4.11 21.17
N PRO A 208 -11.66 4.42 21.34
CA PRO A 208 -11.14 5.03 22.58
C PRO A 208 -11.69 6.43 22.88
N PHE A 209 -12.20 7.14 21.87
CA PHE A 209 -12.68 8.51 22.02
C PHE A 209 -14.19 8.67 21.86
N VAL A 210 -14.95 7.58 21.77
CA VAL A 210 -16.42 7.62 21.72
C VAL A 210 -16.97 8.28 22.98
N GLY A 211 -17.92 9.21 22.79
CA GLY A 211 -18.56 9.96 23.88
C GLY A 211 -17.76 11.17 24.39
N GLN A 212 -16.58 11.44 23.86
CA GLN A 212 -15.82 12.63 24.21
C GLN A 212 -16.22 13.83 23.31
N SER A 213 -16.46 15.00 23.94
CA SER A 213 -16.79 16.22 23.22
C SER A 213 -15.59 16.78 22.48
N ASN A 214 -15.80 17.32 21.27
CA ASN A 214 -14.77 17.93 20.42
C ASN A 214 -13.61 16.98 20.04
N VAL A 215 -13.84 15.69 20.03
CA VAL A 215 -12.90 14.66 19.61
C VAL A 215 -13.57 13.81 18.55
N ARG A 216 -12.82 13.46 17.49
CA ARG A 216 -13.32 12.59 16.42
C ARG A 216 -13.41 11.15 16.94
N PRO A 217 -14.59 10.55 16.99
CA PRO A 217 -14.77 9.22 17.58
C PRO A 217 -14.20 8.09 16.72
N GLU A 218 -13.88 8.36 15.45
CA GLU A 218 -13.24 7.40 14.54
C GLU A 218 -11.77 7.13 14.91
N ILE A 219 -11.13 8.03 15.65
CA ILE A 219 -9.70 7.97 15.96
C ILE A 219 -9.39 6.74 16.81
N TRP A 220 -8.40 5.94 16.35
CA TRP A 220 -7.78 4.86 17.09
C TRP A 220 -6.49 5.32 17.78
N SER A 221 -5.59 5.96 17.01
CA SER A 221 -4.34 6.56 17.51
C SER A 221 -4.05 7.87 16.77
N TYR A 222 -3.13 8.67 17.29
CA TYR A 222 -2.82 9.99 16.75
C TYR A 222 -1.33 10.33 16.88
N GLY A 223 -0.92 11.49 16.33
CA GLY A 223 0.49 11.89 16.35
C GLY A 223 1.33 11.18 15.30
N HIS A 224 0.73 10.86 14.15
CA HIS A 224 1.39 10.25 13.00
C HIS A 224 1.71 11.29 11.93
N ARG A 225 2.72 11.03 11.09
CA ARG A 225 3.09 11.91 9.99
C ARG A 225 2.51 11.44 8.66
N ASN A 226 3.01 10.35 8.12
CA ASN A 226 2.62 9.87 6.79
C ASN A 226 2.86 8.36 6.68
N GLN A 227 1.90 7.59 7.14
CA GLN A 227 1.98 6.13 7.12
C GLN A 227 1.87 5.63 5.68
N GLN A 228 2.86 4.85 5.24
CA GLN A 228 2.94 4.32 3.88
C GLN A 228 2.78 2.81 3.80
N GLY A 229 3.01 2.11 4.88
CA GLY A 229 2.76 0.68 5.04
C GLY A 229 1.89 0.41 6.25
N ALA A 230 1.04 -0.61 6.15
CA ALA A 230 0.28 -1.16 7.26
C ALA A 230 -0.01 -2.63 6.99
N ALA A 231 0.10 -3.45 8.03
CA ALA A 231 -0.22 -4.87 7.97
C ALA A 231 -0.66 -5.38 9.35
N LEU A 232 -1.52 -6.40 9.37
CA LEU A 232 -1.85 -7.10 10.59
C LEU A 232 -0.75 -8.14 10.87
N ASN A 233 -0.17 -8.09 12.07
CA ASN A 233 0.78 -9.10 12.49
C ASN A 233 0.06 -10.46 12.58
N PRO A 234 0.45 -11.47 11.79
CA PRO A 234 -0.29 -12.73 11.70
C PRO A 234 -0.22 -13.56 12.98
N TRP A 235 0.77 -13.34 13.84
CA TRP A 235 0.95 -14.09 15.09
C TRP A 235 0.19 -13.45 16.25
N THR A 236 0.20 -12.12 16.36
CA THR A 236 -0.43 -11.39 17.48
C THR A 236 -1.81 -10.82 17.16
N GLY A 237 -2.11 -10.59 15.87
CA GLY A 237 -3.33 -9.91 15.44
C GLY A 237 -3.27 -8.39 15.62
N GLU A 238 -2.13 -7.82 15.98
CA GLU A 238 -1.97 -6.38 16.16
C GLU A 238 -1.69 -5.68 14.83
N LEU A 239 -2.22 -4.48 14.68
CA LEU A 239 -1.90 -3.61 13.55
C LEU A 239 -0.48 -3.06 13.71
N TRP A 240 0.34 -3.22 12.68
CA TRP A 240 1.61 -2.53 12.54
C TRP A 240 1.53 -1.52 11.41
N THR A 241 2.15 -0.36 11.59
CA THR A 241 2.28 0.68 10.56
C THR A 241 3.73 1.11 10.42
N ASN A 242 4.09 1.55 9.23
CA ASN A 242 5.34 2.26 9.04
C ASN A 242 5.05 3.65 8.47
N GLU A 243 5.90 4.62 8.78
CA GLU A 243 5.68 5.99 8.34
C GLU A 243 6.99 6.73 8.01
N HIS A 244 6.86 7.68 7.07
CA HIS A 244 7.96 8.57 6.73
C HIS A 244 8.21 9.59 7.83
N GLY A 245 9.45 9.68 8.28
CA GLY A 245 9.96 10.86 8.96
C GLY A 245 10.14 12.04 7.99
N PRO A 246 10.63 13.19 8.46
CA PRO A 246 11.04 14.28 7.59
C PRO A 246 12.37 13.92 6.86
N ARG A 247 13.45 14.58 7.10
CA ARG A 247 14.77 14.12 6.64
C ARG A 247 15.37 13.20 7.70
N GLY A 248 15.29 11.89 7.52
CA GLY A 248 15.55 10.86 8.53
C GLY A 248 14.34 10.61 9.45
N GLY A 249 14.42 9.56 10.24
CA GLY A 249 13.39 9.22 11.22
C GLY A 249 12.17 8.52 10.64
N ASP A 250 12.31 7.78 9.53
CA ASP A 250 11.31 6.79 9.14
C ASP A 250 11.19 5.75 10.26
N GLU A 251 10.00 5.27 10.54
CA GLU A 251 9.77 4.44 11.73
C GLU A 251 8.67 3.39 11.56
N ILE A 252 8.72 2.38 12.43
CA ILE A 252 7.66 1.38 12.57
C ILE A 252 6.97 1.59 13.90
N ASN A 253 5.64 1.54 13.89
CA ASN A 253 4.79 1.69 15.05
C ASN A 253 3.79 0.53 15.19
N ILE A 254 3.32 0.27 16.42
CA ILE A 254 2.20 -0.62 16.73
C ILE A 254 1.06 0.25 17.30
N PRO A 255 0.15 0.77 16.46
CA PRO A 255 -0.90 1.68 16.89
C PRO A 255 -1.83 1.05 17.95
N LYS A 256 -1.82 1.59 19.16
CA LYS A 256 -2.69 1.17 20.28
C LYS A 256 -3.83 2.16 20.50
N PRO A 257 -4.97 1.73 21.04
CA PRO A 257 -6.13 2.60 21.22
C PRO A 257 -5.81 3.80 22.12
N GLY A 258 -6.13 5.00 21.64
CA GLY A 258 -5.99 6.26 22.38
C GLY A 258 -4.57 6.77 22.56
N LYS A 259 -3.56 6.13 21.94
CA LYS A 259 -2.15 6.50 22.13
C LYS A 259 -1.68 7.55 21.13
N ASN A 260 -0.75 8.40 21.62
CA ASN A 260 -0.04 9.42 20.86
C ASN A 260 1.31 8.87 20.38
N TYR A 261 1.63 9.02 19.09
CA TYR A 261 2.92 8.58 18.50
C TYR A 261 3.89 9.75 18.28
N GLY A 262 3.55 10.92 18.79
CA GLY A 262 4.47 12.01 19.05
C GLY A 262 4.64 13.05 17.96
N TRP A 263 4.44 12.73 16.68
CA TRP A 263 4.61 13.72 15.61
C TRP A 263 3.67 14.92 15.77
N PRO A 264 4.15 16.18 15.60
CA PRO A 264 5.53 16.64 15.33
C PRO A 264 6.36 16.92 16.58
N LEU A 265 5.82 16.72 17.79
CA LEU A 265 6.45 17.05 19.08
C LEU A 265 7.69 16.18 19.36
N ALA A 266 7.64 14.92 18.96
CA ALA A 266 8.76 13.99 18.96
C ALA A 266 9.13 13.64 17.51
N THR A 267 10.42 13.62 17.16
CA THR A 267 10.91 13.19 15.86
C THR A 267 12.39 12.84 15.91
N HIS A 268 12.78 11.84 15.14
CA HIS A 268 14.17 11.44 14.93
C HIS A 268 14.81 12.10 13.69
N GLY A 269 14.03 12.90 12.93
CA GLY A 269 14.48 13.60 11.74
C GLY A 269 14.54 15.12 11.89
N ILE A 270 15.00 15.77 10.85
CA ILE A 270 15.10 17.23 10.73
C ILE A 270 14.41 17.70 9.45
N ASN A 271 14.19 19.01 9.29
CA ASN A 271 13.67 19.57 8.04
C ASN A 271 14.61 19.29 6.86
N TYR A 272 14.05 19.26 5.65
CA TYR A 272 14.84 19.22 4.42
C TYR A 272 15.74 20.44 4.23
N SER A 273 15.43 21.57 4.89
CA SER A 273 16.30 22.75 5.00
C SER A 273 17.49 22.58 5.95
N LEU A 274 17.65 21.40 6.57
CA LEU A 274 18.66 21.07 7.60
C LEU A 274 18.43 21.75 8.95
N LEU A 275 17.36 22.50 9.11
CA LEU A 275 16.97 23.11 10.37
C LEU A 275 16.14 22.13 11.21
N PRO A 276 16.11 22.28 12.53
CA PRO A 276 15.21 21.51 13.40
C PRO A 276 13.73 21.68 12.94
N ILE A 277 12.90 20.68 13.28
CA ILE A 277 11.45 20.81 13.15
C ILE A 277 10.99 21.81 14.23
N PRO A 278 10.30 22.91 13.87
CA PRO A 278 9.96 23.97 14.84
C PRO A 278 9.12 23.49 16.02
N ASP A 279 8.23 22.52 15.77
CA ASP A 279 7.33 21.97 16.79
C ASP A 279 8.00 20.92 17.68
N ALA A 280 9.17 20.38 17.29
CA ALA A 280 9.81 19.27 17.96
C ALA A 280 10.44 19.72 19.31
N LYS A 281 10.15 18.94 20.35
CA LYS A 281 10.72 19.09 21.68
C LYS A 281 11.89 18.12 21.93
N GLY A 282 12.09 17.16 21.00
CA GLY A 282 13.16 16.16 21.06
C GLY A 282 12.80 14.88 20.28
N LYS A 283 13.61 13.85 20.49
CA LYS A 283 13.35 12.51 19.93
C LYS A 283 12.23 11.78 20.67
N ARG A 284 11.97 12.16 21.93
CA ARG A 284 10.97 11.60 22.83
C ARG A 284 10.26 12.72 23.57
N VAL A 285 8.97 12.52 23.84
CA VAL A 285 8.17 13.42 24.68
C VAL A 285 7.32 12.60 25.65
N GLU A 286 7.07 13.16 26.82
CA GLU A 286 6.21 12.52 27.82
C GLU A 286 4.79 12.30 27.25
N GLY A 287 4.24 11.11 27.46
CA GLY A 287 2.91 10.73 27.00
C GLY A 287 2.86 10.24 25.55
N ALA A 288 3.94 10.31 24.78
CA ALA A 288 4.04 9.67 23.48
C ALA A 288 4.64 8.27 23.58
N VAL A 289 4.19 7.39 22.69
CA VAL A 289 4.75 6.05 22.51
C VAL A 289 5.98 6.15 21.62
N ASP A 290 7.08 5.55 22.04
CA ASP A 290 8.28 5.45 21.23
C ASP A 290 8.05 4.48 20.05
N PRO A 291 8.62 4.75 18.88
CA PRO A 291 8.57 3.82 17.76
C PRO A 291 9.31 2.50 18.09
N LEU A 292 8.81 1.42 17.48
CA LEU A 292 9.43 0.11 17.60
C LEU A 292 10.82 0.06 16.94
N HIS A 293 10.95 0.69 15.79
CA HIS A 293 12.17 0.76 14.99
C HIS A 293 12.27 2.11 14.29
N VAL A 294 13.48 2.65 14.15
CA VAL A 294 13.75 3.95 13.53
C VAL A 294 14.95 3.88 12.61
N TRP A 295 14.83 4.43 11.41
CA TRP A 295 15.96 4.68 10.51
C TRP A 295 16.44 6.12 10.62
N GLU A 296 17.67 6.32 11.09
CA GLU A 296 18.27 7.67 11.15
C GLU A 296 18.42 8.29 9.75
N LYS A 297 18.78 7.49 8.75
CA LYS A 297 18.75 7.86 7.33
C LYS A 297 17.52 7.24 6.70
N SER A 298 16.56 8.08 6.34
CA SER A 298 15.28 7.67 5.75
C SER A 298 15.48 6.88 4.45
N PRO A 299 15.05 5.62 4.36
CA PRO A 299 14.96 4.88 3.11
C PRO A 299 13.72 5.27 2.29
N ALA A 300 12.81 6.05 2.85
CA ALA A 300 11.46 6.32 2.39
C ALA A 300 10.66 5.00 2.26
N ILE A 301 10.40 4.38 3.40
CA ILE A 301 9.68 3.11 3.51
C ILE A 301 8.27 3.21 2.94
N SER A 302 7.72 2.08 2.48
CA SER A 302 6.45 2.02 1.77
C SER A 302 5.60 0.82 2.21
N GLY A 303 4.95 0.12 1.29
CA GLY A 303 4.17 -1.06 1.60
C GLY A 303 4.97 -2.12 2.36
N MET A 304 4.29 -2.87 3.22
CA MET A 304 4.92 -3.90 4.05
C MET A 304 4.07 -5.16 4.17
N ALA A 305 4.72 -6.29 4.37
CA ALA A 305 4.08 -7.58 4.56
C ALA A 305 4.87 -8.45 5.53
N PHE A 306 4.20 -9.06 6.50
CA PHE A 306 4.74 -10.13 7.31
C PHE A 306 4.82 -11.41 6.48
N TYR A 307 5.85 -12.21 6.70
CA TYR A 307 5.99 -13.49 6.05
C TYR A 307 5.67 -14.61 7.04
N ASP A 308 4.56 -15.30 6.81
CA ASP A 308 4.04 -16.43 7.62
C ASP A 308 3.74 -17.66 6.77
N ASN A 309 4.32 -17.74 5.56
CA ASN A 309 4.05 -18.82 4.61
C ASN A 309 5.11 -19.93 4.72
N PRO A 310 4.72 -21.21 4.70
CA PRO A 310 5.65 -22.34 4.86
C PRO A 310 6.61 -22.55 3.68
N ARG A 311 6.40 -21.86 2.53
CA ARG A 311 7.20 -22.03 1.33
C ARG A 311 8.69 -21.75 1.55
N PHE A 312 9.00 -20.62 2.17
CA PHE A 312 10.37 -20.19 2.47
C PHE A 312 10.56 -20.09 3.98
N LYS A 313 10.92 -21.21 4.62
CA LYS A 313 11.10 -21.26 6.09
C LYS A 313 12.14 -20.28 6.62
N ALA A 314 13.15 -19.94 5.82
CA ALA A 314 14.16 -18.95 6.17
C ALA A 314 13.58 -17.53 6.35
N TRP A 315 12.40 -17.27 5.81
CA TRP A 315 11.69 -16.02 5.94
C TRP A 315 10.61 -16.01 7.03
N ASP A 316 10.43 -17.13 7.73
CA ASP A 316 9.47 -17.18 8.84
C ASP A 316 9.80 -16.12 9.90
N HIS A 317 8.77 -15.46 10.45
CA HIS A 317 8.91 -14.33 11.37
C HIS A 317 9.72 -13.15 10.81
N ASN A 318 9.67 -12.93 9.49
CA ASN A 318 10.25 -11.75 8.87
C ASN A 318 9.16 -10.75 8.43
N LEU A 319 9.53 -9.48 8.42
CA LEU A 319 8.75 -8.37 7.87
C LEU A 319 9.50 -7.82 6.66
N PHE A 320 8.82 -7.77 5.51
CA PHE A 320 9.35 -7.17 4.29
C PHE A 320 8.74 -5.79 4.07
N ILE A 321 9.57 -4.81 3.73
CA ILE A 321 9.17 -3.41 3.53
C ILE A 321 9.80 -2.89 2.25
N GLY A 322 9.01 -2.26 1.39
CA GLY A 322 9.53 -1.55 0.23
C GLY A 322 10.20 -0.24 0.64
N ALA A 323 11.18 0.20 -0.14
CA ALA A 323 11.85 1.49 0.04
C ALA A 323 11.88 2.27 -1.27
N LEU A 324 11.37 3.51 -1.23
CA LEU A 324 11.24 4.36 -2.41
C LEU A 324 12.53 5.11 -2.73
N ALA A 325 13.16 5.73 -1.72
CA ALA A 325 14.36 6.53 -1.92
C ALA A 325 15.63 5.66 -1.95
N ALA A 326 15.67 4.62 -1.13
CA ALA A 326 16.78 3.67 -1.14
C ALA A 326 16.71 2.71 -2.34
N GLN A 327 15.54 2.55 -2.97
CA GLN A 327 15.32 1.64 -4.11
C GLN A 327 15.65 0.18 -3.76
N GLU A 328 15.18 -0.25 -2.60
CA GLU A 328 15.49 -1.55 -2.00
C GLU A 328 14.23 -2.22 -1.45
N LEU A 329 14.32 -3.53 -1.26
CA LEU A 329 13.43 -4.30 -0.41
C LEU A 329 14.15 -4.53 0.92
N ILE A 330 13.56 -4.12 2.03
CA ILE A 330 14.11 -4.29 3.37
C ILE A 330 13.50 -5.55 3.97
N ARG A 331 14.34 -6.48 4.44
CA ARG A 331 13.95 -7.63 5.24
C ARG A 331 14.33 -7.38 6.69
N LEU A 332 13.35 -7.46 7.58
CA LEU A 332 13.55 -7.39 9.02
C LEU A 332 13.24 -8.75 9.64
N GLN A 333 14.18 -9.32 10.36
CA GLN A 333 13.94 -10.50 11.19
C GLN A 333 13.41 -10.06 12.54
N LEU A 334 12.34 -10.71 13.00
CA LEU A 334 11.66 -10.36 14.24
C LEU A 334 11.84 -11.44 15.31
N ASP A 335 11.97 -10.98 16.57
CA ASP A 335 11.80 -11.77 17.78
C ASP A 335 10.69 -11.13 18.61
N GLY A 336 9.46 -11.65 18.49
CA GLY A 336 8.26 -10.97 18.96
C GLY A 336 8.12 -9.60 18.29
N ASP A 337 8.07 -8.54 19.11
CA ASP A 337 7.98 -7.16 18.63
C ASP A 337 9.35 -6.49 18.42
N LYS A 338 10.45 -7.25 18.46
CA LYS A 338 11.80 -6.69 18.30
C LYS A 338 12.34 -6.97 16.91
N VAL A 339 12.88 -5.95 16.27
CA VAL A 339 13.74 -6.12 15.09
C VAL A 339 15.13 -6.56 15.59
N VAL A 340 15.54 -7.78 15.24
CA VAL A 340 16.82 -8.34 15.64
C VAL A 340 17.87 -8.33 14.54
N HIS A 341 17.44 -8.23 13.28
CA HIS A 341 18.33 -8.14 12.14
C HIS A 341 17.65 -7.38 10.98
N GLU A 342 18.46 -6.71 10.17
CA GLU A 342 18.01 -6.00 8.97
C GLU A 342 18.91 -6.36 7.78
N GLU A 343 18.30 -6.74 6.66
CA GLU A 343 18.97 -7.00 5.39
C GLU A 343 18.37 -6.14 4.28
N ARG A 344 19.23 -5.63 3.39
CA ARG A 344 18.87 -4.83 2.23
C ARG A 344 18.96 -5.67 0.96
N LEU A 345 17.85 -5.81 0.27
CA LEU A 345 17.67 -6.69 -0.89
C LEU A 345 17.32 -5.88 -2.13
N LEU A 346 17.63 -6.43 -3.30
CA LEU A 346 17.21 -5.94 -4.61
C LEU A 346 17.70 -4.54 -4.99
N GLY A 347 18.67 -3.95 -4.30
CA GLY A 347 19.21 -2.62 -4.62
C GLY A 347 19.73 -2.50 -6.05
N GLN A 348 20.20 -3.61 -6.64
CA GLN A 348 20.66 -3.65 -8.02
C GLN A 348 19.53 -3.48 -9.06
N LEU A 349 18.28 -3.55 -8.65
CA LEU A 349 17.14 -3.24 -9.53
C LEU A 349 17.08 -1.74 -9.87
N ASN A 350 17.60 -0.88 -8.99
CA ASN A 350 17.48 0.58 -9.07
C ASN A 350 16.04 1.04 -9.30
N ALA A 351 15.07 0.37 -8.68
CA ALA A 351 13.66 0.63 -8.79
C ALA A 351 13.07 1.04 -7.44
N ARG A 352 12.26 2.07 -7.44
CA ARG A 352 11.51 2.51 -6.26
C ARG A 352 10.48 1.44 -5.92
N ILE A 353 10.55 0.83 -4.75
CA ILE A 353 9.60 -0.20 -4.34
C ILE A 353 8.43 0.45 -3.59
N ARG A 354 7.22 0.29 -4.13
CA ARG A 354 5.99 0.92 -3.61
C ARG A 354 5.17 0.01 -2.72
N ASP A 355 4.99 -1.24 -3.09
CA ASP A 355 4.17 -2.18 -2.33
C ASP A 355 4.81 -3.56 -2.31
N VAL A 356 4.56 -4.27 -1.23
CA VAL A 356 5.03 -5.64 -1.00
C VAL A 356 3.87 -6.44 -0.43
N ARG A 357 3.57 -7.59 -1.01
CA ARG A 357 2.55 -8.53 -0.52
C ARG A 357 3.07 -9.95 -0.60
N VAL A 358 2.64 -10.79 0.32
CA VAL A 358 2.85 -12.24 0.23
C VAL A 358 1.70 -12.84 -0.59
N GLY A 359 2.04 -13.53 -1.67
CA GLY A 359 1.06 -14.20 -2.51
C GLY A 359 0.54 -15.49 -1.89
N PRO A 360 -0.61 -16.00 -2.34
CA PRO A 360 -1.16 -17.28 -1.87
C PRO A 360 -0.24 -18.45 -2.17
N ASP A 361 0.66 -18.31 -3.12
CA ASP A 361 1.70 -19.27 -3.49
C ASP A 361 3.00 -19.11 -2.65
N GLY A 362 3.03 -18.19 -1.70
CA GLY A 362 4.14 -17.95 -0.79
C GLY A 362 5.31 -17.16 -1.37
N PHE A 363 5.21 -16.64 -2.58
CA PHE A 363 6.18 -15.69 -3.11
C PHE A 363 5.84 -14.26 -2.65
N LEU A 364 6.85 -13.38 -2.63
CA LEU A 364 6.61 -11.96 -2.50
C LEU A 364 6.23 -11.37 -3.87
N TYR A 365 5.28 -10.47 -3.86
CA TYR A 365 4.87 -9.66 -5.02
C TYR A 365 5.16 -8.21 -4.72
N VAL A 366 5.91 -7.59 -5.62
CA VAL A 366 6.50 -6.27 -5.41
C VAL A 366 6.09 -5.33 -6.55
N LEU A 367 5.54 -4.17 -6.23
CA LEU A 367 5.23 -3.11 -7.19
C LEU A 367 6.34 -2.06 -7.19
N THR A 368 6.74 -1.62 -8.38
CA THR A 368 7.69 -0.51 -8.54
C THR A 368 6.94 0.81 -8.79
N ASP A 369 7.39 1.92 -8.15
CA ASP A 369 6.77 3.25 -8.28
C ASP A 369 7.38 4.04 -9.44
N GLU A 370 7.14 3.56 -10.66
CA GLU A 370 7.65 4.17 -11.88
C GLU A 370 6.49 4.52 -12.83
N SER A 371 6.71 5.49 -13.73
CA SER A 371 5.74 5.81 -14.80
C SER A 371 5.55 4.67 -15.80
N ASP A 372 6.51 3.77 -15.83
CA ASP A 372 6.51 2.49 -16.52
C ASP A 372 6.83 1.40 -15.50
N GLY A 373 5.91 1.24 -14.54
CA GLY A 373 6.07 0.37 -13.39
C GLY A 373 5.87 -1.10 -13.73
N ALA A 374 6.37 -1.93 -12.83
CA ALA A 374 6.31 -3.39 -12.95
C ALA A 374 5.74 -4.06 -11.70
N LEU A 375 5.19 -5.24 -11.91
CA LEU A 375 4.90 -6.22 -10.87
C LEU A 375 5.94 -7.32 -10.94
N LEU A 376 6.69 -7.48 -9.86
CA LEU A 376 7.73 -8.47 -9.71
C LEU A 376 7.28 -9.59 -8.78
N LYS A 377 7.66 -10.82 -9.09
CA LYS A 377 7.51 -11.99 -8.23
C LYS A 377 8.89 -12.39 -7.72
N VAL A 378 9.03 -12.49 -6.40
CA VAL A 378 10.32 -12.67 -5.72
C VAL A 378 10.26 -13.87 -4.79
N GLY A 379 11.25 -14.75 -4.83
CA GLY A 379 11.38 -15.92 -3.96
C GLY A 379 12.83 -16.33 -3.77
N LEU A 380 13.07 -17.28 -2.87
CA LEU A 380 14.37 -17.94 -2.78
C LEU A 380 14.49 -18.98 -3.89
N THR A 381 15.67 -19.06 -4.51
CA THR A 381 16.01 -20.12 -5.45
C THR A 381 15.97 -21.47 -4.70
N GLN A 382 15.24 -22.42 -5.21
CA GLN A 382 15.14 -23.78 -4.65
C GLN A 382 16.31 -24.62 -5.10
#